data_501947685d08022a96bffe97c7b99170
#
_entry.id   501947685d08022a96bffe97c7b99170
#
_cell.length_a   1.000
_cell.length_b   1.000
_cell.length_c   1.000
_cell.angle_alpha   90.00
_cell.angle_beta   90.00
_cell.angle_gamma   90.00
#
_symmetry.space_group_name_H-M   'P 1'
#
loop_
_entity.id
_entity.type
_entity.pdbx_description
1 polymer ?
#
loop_
_entity_poly.entity_id
_entity_poly.type
_entity_poly.pdbx_seq_one_letter_code
_entity_poly.pdbx_strand_id
1 'polypeptide(L)' 'MKVYAITIEDAYSEYGRLYALADNDSDKLRLEGMAQAEAMGDDTEACVREIELNVPIKH' A
#
# COMPACT_ATOMS: atom_id res chain seq x y z
N MET A 1 1.92 -5.53 -15.48
CA MET A 1 1.94 -4.17 -14.97
C MET A 1 2.19 -4.17 -13.49
N LYS A 2 3.25 -3.49 -13.07
CA LYS A 2 3.60 -3.46 -11.64
C LYS A 2 2.94 -2.28 -10.95
N VAL A 3 2.37 -2.55 -9.80
CA VAL A 3 1.85 -1.50 -8.95
C VAL A 3 2.33 -1.73 -7.52
N TYR A 4 2.35 -0.66 -6.75
CA TYR A 4 2.70 -0.74 -5.33
C TYR A 4 1.43 -0.54 -4.53
N ALA A 5 1.13 -1.48 -3.68
CA ALA A 5 0.01 -1.37 -2.75
C ALA A 5 0.53 -0.84 -1.43
N ILE A 6 0.04 0.32 -1.05
CA ILE A 6 0.41 0.93 0.23
C ILE A 6 -0.69 0.59 1.21
N THR A 7 -0.32 -0.08 2.30
CA THR A 7 -1.28 -0.52 3.30
C THR A 7 -0.91 0.06 4.66
N ILE A 8 -1.91 0.17 5.51
CA ILE A 8 -1.71 0.51 6.92
C ILE A 8 -2.09 -0.72 7.72
N GLU A 9 -1.14 -1.23 8.48
CA GLU A 9 -1.33 -2.44 9.26
C GLU A 9 -1.18 -2.12 10.75
N ASP A 10 -1.93 -2.81 11.58
CA ASP A 10 -1.82 -2.63 13.01
C ASP A 10 -1.63 -3.99 13.70
N ALA A 11 -1.25 -3.93 14.98
CA ALA A 11 -0.92 -5.12 15.74
C ALA A 11 -2.15 -5.95 16.11
N TYR A 12 -3.31 -5.36 16.01
CA TYR A 12 -4.55 -6.01 16.44
C TYR A 12 -5.35 -6.58 15.28
N SER A 13 -4.95 -6.25 14.07
CA SER A 13 -5.66 -6.69 12.87
C SER A 13 -4.76 -7.67 12.12
N GLU A 14 -5.33 -8.78 11.71
CA GLU A 14 -4.62 -9.73 10.87
C GLU A 14 -4.53 -9.23 9.43
N TYR A 15 -5.34 -8.28 9.08
CA TYR A 15 -5.43 -7.78 7.72
C TYR A 15 -5.10 -6.32 7.67
N GLY A 16 -4.12 -5.98 6.87
CA GLY A 16 -3.81 -4.59 6.60
C GLY A 16 -4.94 -3.95 5.82
N ARG A 17 -5.07 -2.65 5.96
CA ARG A 17 -6.05 -1.90 5.21
C ARG A 17 -5.37 -1.21 4.05
N LEU A 18 -5.91 -1.38 2.85
CA LEU A 18 -5.36 -0.73 1.68
C LEU A 18 -5.55 0.78 1.78
N TYR A 19 -4.45 1.51 1.71
CA TYR A 19 -4.48 2.95 1.75
C TYR A 19 -4.54 3.53 0.33
N ALA A 20 -3.64 3.08 -0.54
CA ALA A 20 -3.55 3.62 -1.88
C ALA A 20 -2.77 2.67 -2.80
N LEU A 21 -2.90 2.88 -4.09
CA LEU A 21 -2.11 2.19 -5.09
C LEU A 21 -1.27 3.21 -5.86
N ALA A 22 -0.06 2.83 -6.18
CA ALA A 22 0.83 3.66 -6.97
C ALA A 22 1.39 2.84 -8.12
N ASP A 23 1.55 3.45 -9.27
CA ASP A 23 2.09 2.76 -10.44
C ASP A 23 3.49 3.27 -10.83
N ASN A 24 4.09 4.10 -10.00
CA ASN A 24 5.44 4.61 -10.22
C ASN A 24 6.11 4.94 -8.89
N ASP A 25 7.42 5.11 -8.95
CA ASP A 25 8.22 5.34 -7.74
C ASP A 25 7.91 6.67 -7.05
N SER A 26 7.65 7.70 -7.84
CA SER A 26 7.34 9.02 -7.27
C SER A 26 6.07 8.98 -6.43
N ASP A 27 5.03 8.40 -7.00
CA ASP A 27 3.77 8.27 -6.28
C ASP A 27 3.89 7.31 -5.12
N LYS A 28 4.68 6.24 -5.28
CA LYS A 28 4.92 5.31 -4.20
C LYS A 28 5.50 6.01 -2.98
N LEU A 29 6.55 6.81 -3.18
CA LEU A 29 7.18 7.53 -2.09
C LEU A 29 6.25 8.54 -1.45
N ARG A 30 5.50 9.26 -2.27
CA ARG A 30 4.57 10.26 -1.77
C ARG A 30 3.46 9.63 -0.94
N LEU A 31 2.87 8.59 -1.47
CA LEU A 31 1.75 7.92 -0.80
C LEU A 31 2.21 7.16 0.43
N GLU A 32 3.42 6.58 0.37
CA GLU A 32 3.99 5.93 1.55
C GLU A 32 4.17 6.93 2.69
N GLY A 33 4.67 8.12 2.38
CA GLY A 33 4.83 9.16 3.37
C GLY A 33 3.50 9.61 3.96
N MET A 34 2.48 9.73 3.13
CA MET A 34 1.14 10.07 3.60
C MET A 34 0.56 8.97 4.47
N ALA A 35 0.73 7.73 4.07
CA ALA A 35 0.24 6.60 4.85
C ALA A 35 0.97 6.52 6.20
N GLN A 36 2.26 6.77 6.21
CA GLN A 36 3.04 6.77 7.45
C GLN A 36 2.56 7.85 8.39
N ALA A 37 2.21 9.02 7.86
CA ALA A 37 1.66 10.10 8.67
C ALA A 37 0.30 9.73 9.25
N GLU A 38 -0.50 9.01 8.48
CA GLU A 38 -1.79 8.52 8.96
C GLU A 38 -1.62 7.44 10.04
N ALA A 39 -0.58 6.62 9.88
CA ALA A 39 -0.31 5.49 10.79
C ALA A 39 0.56 5.94 11.96
N MET A 40 0.13 6.96 12.67
CA MET A 40 0.92 7.51 13.77
C MET A 40 0.68 6.84 15.12
N GLY A 41 -0.12 5.80 15.14
CA GLY A 41 -0.35 5.06 16.38
C GLY A 41 0.84 4.17 16.70
N ASP A 42 0.95 3.79 17.98
CA ASP A 42 2.05 2.93 18.41
C ASP A 42 2.02 1.55 17.77
N ASP A 43 0.85 1.13 17.36
CA ASP A 43 0.65 -0.21 16.83
C ASP A 43 0.36 -0.26 15.35
N THR A 44 0.55 0.87 14.66
CA THR A 44 0.27 0.93 13.23
C THR A 44 1.51 1.36 12.48
N GLU A 45 1.62 0.85 11.26
CA GLU A 45 2.71 1.24 10.37
C GLU A 45 2.27 1.14 8.92
N ALA A 46 2.91 1.92 8.08
CA ALA A 46 2.66 1.86 6.64
C ALA A 46 3.59 0.82 6.02
N CYS A 47 3.03 0.01 5.14
CA CYS A 47 3.76 -1.02 4.43
C CYS A 47 3.57 -0.84 2.94
N VAL A 48 4.58 -1.22 2.17
CA VAL A 48 4.49 -1.18 0.71
C VAL A 48 4.74 -2.59 0.19
N ARG A 49 3.87 -3.02 -0.70
CA ARG A 49 3.98 -4.33 -1.32
C ARG A 49 3.91 -4.15 -2.84
N GLU A 50 4.87 -4.73 -3.53
CA GLU A 50 4.85 -4.71 -4.99
C GLU A 50 3.96 -5.83 -5.48
N ILE A 51 3.03 -5.49 -6.37
CA ILE A 51 2.07 -6.44 -6.91
C ILE A 51 2.18 -6.43 -8.42
N GLU A 52 2.24 -7.60 -9.02
CA GLU A 52 2.17 -7.73 -10.46
C GLU A 52 0.70 -7.91 -10.84
N LEU A 53 0.18 -6.96 -11.58
CA LEU A 53 -1.19 -7.05 -12.05
C LEU A 53 -1.24 -7.78 -13.37
N ASN A 54 -1.82 -8.95 -13.36
CA ASN A 54 -2.12 -9.70 -14.56
C ASN A 54 -3.60 -9.60 -14.81
N VAL A 55 -3.96 -8.75 -15.76
CA VAL A 55 -5.35 -8.60 -16.11
C VAL A 55 -5.64 -9.57 -17.25
N PRO A 56 -6.35 -10.65 -16.97
CA PRO A 56 -6.66 -11.59 -18.05
C PRO A 56 -7.55 -10.91 -19.07
N ILE A 57 -7.15 -11.02 -20.30
CA ILE A 57 -7.93 -10.48 -21.39
C ILE A 57 -8.98 -11.51 -21.76
N LYS A 58 -10.22 -11.15 -21.59
CA LYS A 58 -11.34 -12.02 -21.93
C LYS A 58 -11.80 -11.71 -23.32
N HIS A 59 -11.94 -12.76 -24.06
CA HIS A 59 -12.40 -12.63 -25.45
C HIS A 59 -13.69 -13.39 -25.65
#